data_62bd134e1c3553c47f93694b41115365
#
_entry.id   62bd134e1c3553c47f93694b41115365
#
_cell.length_a   1.000
_cell.length_b   1.000
_cell.length_c   1.000
_cell.angle_alpha   90.00
_cell.angle_beta   90.00
_cell.angle_gamma   90.00
#
_symmetry.space_group_name_H-M   'P 1'
#
loop_
_entity.id
_entity.type
_entity.pdbx_description
1 polymer ?
#
loop_
_entity_poly.entity_id
_entity_poly.type
_entity_poly.pdbx_seq_one_letter_code
_entity_poly.pdbx_strand_id
1 'polypeptide(L)'
;MSVQVYGCNHLAIEVSDVNAAVKFYKDVFNLQKMDGGEGDAFLKLGEHQFLAIFQVDEVKPDRVRHFGLMVRDEKQLNEVRKKVKEKYGLKLEPPFRCDFRDPWGNRIQVVDLHDESLIWLLPYAEVQKAGIKF
;
A
#
# COMPACT_ATOMS: atom_id res chain seq x y z
N MET A 1 8.26 -18.65 -28.42
CA MET A 1 7.19 -18.15 -27.54
C MET A 1 7.71 -17.01 -26.70
N SER A 2 7.06 -15.87 -26.74
CA SER A 2 7.44 -14.73 -25.89
C SER A 2 6.79 -14.86 -24.52
N VAL A 3 7.50 -14.40 -23.48
CA VAL A 3 6.96 -14.33 -22.12
C VAL A 3 5.98 -13.16 -22.05
N GLN A 4 4.84 -13.37 -21.37
CA GLN A 4 3.89 -12.33 -21.07
C GLN A 4 3.71 -12.22 -19.55
N VAL A 5 3.92 -11.04 -19.01
CA VAL A 5 3.67 -10.75 -17.59
C VAL A 5 2.22 -10.27 -17.43
N TYR A 6 1.49 -10.87 -16.51
CA TYR A 6 0.08 -10.56 -16.27
C TYR A 6 -0.15 -9.59 -15.10
N GLY A 7 0.89 -9.21 -14.41
CA GLY A 7 0.79 -8.26 -13.31
C GLY A 7 1.75 -8.57 -12.17
N CYS A 8 1.51 -7.94 -11.04
CA CYS A 8 2.29 -8.13 -9.83
C CYS A 8 1.52 -9.06 -8.88
N ASN A 9 2.21 -10.07 -8.34
CA ASN A 9 1.61 -11.00 -7.38
C ASN A 9 1.65 -10.44 -5.96
N HIS A 10 2.78 -9.85 -5.56
CA HIS A 10 2.96 -9.35 -4.21
C HIS A 10 4.03 -8.27 -4.16
N LEU A 11 4.01 -7.54 -3.05
CA LEU A 11 5.04 -6.60 -2.63
C LEU A 11 5.63 -7.11 -1.33
N ALA A 12 6.91 -6.87 -1.10
CA ALA A 12 7.57 -7.25 0.14
C ALA A 12 8.18 -6.00 0.80
N ILE A 13 7.94 -5.84 2.09
CA ILE A 13 8.50 -4.76 2.90
C ILE A 13 9.20 -5.31 4.14
N GLU A 14 10.10 -4.53 4.67
CA GLU A 14 10.81 -4.83 5.91
C GLU A 14 10.34 -3.92 7.04
N VAL A 15 10.19 -4.48 8.22
CA VAL A 15 9.79 -3.76 9.43
C VAL A 15 10.60 -4.27 10.62
N SER A 16 10.66 -3.50 11.70
CA SER A 16 11.34 -3.95 12.92
C SER A 16 10.41 -4.72 13.88
N ASP A 17 9.10 -4.62 13.69
CA ASP A 17 8.09 -5.29 14.51
C ASP A 17 6.90 -5.70 13.64
N VAL A 18 6.82 -6.99 13.32
CA VAL A 18 5.79 -7.51 12.44
C VAL A 18 4.38 -7.37 13.03
N ASN A 19 4.22 -7.52 14.34
CA ASN A 19 2.91 -7.41 14.96
C ASN A 19 2.39 -5.97 14.93
N ALA A 20 3.26 -5.01 15.19
CA ALA A 20 2.94 -3.59 15.06
C ALA A 20 2.62 -3.21 13.61
N ALA A 21 3.32 -3.80 12.65
CA ALA A 21 3.08 -3.57 11.22
C ALA A 21 1.73 -4.12 10.78
N VAL A 22 1.36 -5.33 11.19
CA VAL A 22 0.06 -5.91 10.91
C VAL A 22 -1.07 -5.00 11.44
N LYS A 23 -0.92 -4.51 12.66
CA LYS A 23 -1.87 -3.59 13.26
C LYS A 23 -1.98 -2.28 12.48
N PHE A 24 -0.84 -1.71 12.08
CA PHE A 24 -0.80 -0.48 11.29
C PHE A 24 -1.54 -0.63 9.95
N TYR A 25 -1.19 -1.64 9.17
CA TYR A 25 -1.77 -1.85 7.84
C TYR A 25 -3.25 -2.26 7.90
N LYS A 26 -3.65 -3.00 8.93
CA LYS A 26 -5.06 -3.30 9.18
C LYS A 26 -5.85 -2.04 9.52
N ASP A 27 -5.32 -1.19 10.38
CA ASP A 27 -5.99 0.03 10.83
C ASP A 27 -6.09 1.09 9.72
N VAL A 28 -5.00 1.36 9.02
CA VAL A 28 -4.96 2.42 7.99
C VAL A 28 -5.66 2.00 6.70
N PHE A 29 -5.42 0.76 6.24
CA PHE A 29 -5.88 0.28 4.93
C PHE A 29 -6.87 -0.87 5.00
N ASN A 30 -7.28 -1.29 6.18
CA ASN A 30 -8.18 -2.43 6.38
C ASN A 30 -7.69 -3.73 5.73
N LEU A 31 -6.38 -3.95 5.69
CA LEU A 31 -5.82 -5.17 5.16
C LEU A 31 -6.04 -6.34 6.13
N GLN A 32 -6.39 -7.48 5.58
CA GLN A 32 -6.61 -8.69 6.37
C GLN A 32 -5.40 -9.61 6.31
N LYS A 33 -4.96 -10.08 7.47
CA LYS A 33 -3.90 -11.08 7.55
C LYS A 33 -4.42 -12.42 7.03
N MET A 34 -3.72 -13.01 6.08
CA MET A 34 -4.04 -14.31 5.52
C MET A 34 -3.20 -15.41 6.14
N ASP A 35 -1.94 -15.13 6.42
CA ASP A 35 -0.98 -16.10 6.93
C ASP A 35 0.18 -15.37 7.60
N GLY A 36 1.09 -16.12 8.21
CA GLY A 36 2.32 -15.61 8.81
C GLY A 36 2.76 -16.40 10.02
N GLY A 37 4.05 -16.33 10.31
CA GLY A 37 4.71 -16.92 11.48
C GLY A 37 5.14 -15.87 12.49
N GLU A 38 6.23 -16.14 13.20
CA GLU A 38 6.73 -15.23 14.23
C GLU A 38 7.40 -13.98 13.65
N GLY A 39 8.05 -14.12 12.51
CA GLY A 39 8.86 -13.05 11.89
C GLY A 39 8.32 -12.55 10.56
N ASP A 40 7.13 -12.96 10.15
CA ASP A 40 6.54 -12.52 8.90
C ASP A 40 5.01 -12.47 8.96
N ALA A 41 4.41 -11.80 7.99
CA ALA A 41 2.97 -11.75 7.82
C ALA A 41 2.63 -11.49 6.35
N PHE A 42 1.51 -12.02 5.92
CA PHE A 42 1.00 -11.87 4.55
C PHE A 42 -0.40 -11.29 4.62
N LEU A 43 -0.56 -10.08 4.11
CA LEU A 43 -1.82 -9.33 4.16
C LEU A 43 -2.42 -9.24 2.75
N LYS A 44 -3.73 -9.46 2.66
CA LYS A 44 -4.44 -9.39 1.39
C LYS A 44 -4.47 -7.96 0.83
N LEU A 45 -4.07 -7.81 -0.44
CA LEU A 45 -4.23 -6.58 -1.23
C LEU A 45 -5.18 -6.87 -2.39
N GLY A 46 -6.37 -6.26 -2.38
CA GLY A 46 -7.36 -6.50 -3.45
C GLY A 46 -7.68 -7.98 -3.61
N GLU A 47 -7.91 -8.42 -4.85
CA GLU A 47 -8.34 -9.79 -5.14
C GLU A 47 -7.20 -10.78 -5.41
N HIS A 48 -6.08 -10.31 -5.95
CA HIS A 48 -5.04 -11.20 -6.50
C HIS A 48 -3.64 -10.91 -5.96
N GLN A 49 -3.51 -10.00 -5.00
CA GLN A 49 -2.20 -9.52 -4.54
C GLN A 49 -2.12 -9.60 -3.02
N PHE A 50 -0.90 -9.63 -2.52
CA PHE A 50 -0.67 -9.54 -1.09
C PHE A 50 0.56 -8.69 -0.76
N LEU A 51 0.58 -8.18 0.46
CA LEU A 51 1.71 -7.49 1.06
C LEU A 51 2.41 -8.48 1.98
N ALA A 52 3.65 -8.80 1.67
CA ALA A 52 4.51 -9.63 2.52
C ALA A 52 5.31 -8.70 3.43
N ILE A 53 5.23 -8.93 4.73
CA ILE A 53 5.90 -8.14 5.76
C ILE A 53 6.92 -9.04 6.46
N PHE A 54 8.19 -8.61 6.46
CA PHE A 54 9.28 -9.36 7.08
C PHE A 54 9.91 -8.55 8.21
N GLN A 55 10.06 -9.17 9.36
CA GLN A 55 10.75 -8.57 10.48
C GLN A 55 12.25 -8.70 10.32
N VAL A 56 12.95 -7.60 10.47
CA VAL A 56 14.41 -7.52 10.41
C VAL A 56 14.93 -6.70 11.58
N ASP A 57 16.21 -6.92 11.95
CA ASP A 57 16.81 -6.21 13.09
C ASP A 57 17.01 -4.72 12.79
N GLU A 58 17.41 -4.39 11.58
CA GLU A 58 17.64 -3.01 11.15
C GLU A 58 16.95 -2.75 9.82
N VAL A 59 15.97 -1.85 9.85
CA VAL A 59 15.26 -1.42 8.64
C VAL A 59 15.97 -0.19 8.07
N LYS A 60 16.28 -0.25 6.79
CA LYS A 60 16.77 0.92 6.04
C LYS A 60 15.59 1.60 5.36
N PRO A 61 15.30 2.88 5.66
CA PRO A 61 14.21 3.59 5.00
C PRO A 61 14.38 3.63 3.48
N ASP A 62 13.28 3.56 2.75
CA ASP A 62 13.29 3.72 1.30
C ASP A 62 13.80 5.12 0.92
N ARG A 63 14.58 5.20 -0.15
CA ARG A 63 14.99 6.48 -0.72
C ARG A 63 14.00 6.90 -1.81
N VAL A 64 14.10 6.29 -2.97
CA VAL A 64 13.21 6.53 -4.11
C VAL A 64 12.22 5.39 -4.30
N ARG A 65 12.61 4.17 -3.89
CA ARG A 65 11.68 3.04 -3.96
C ARG A 65 10.41 3.32 -3.17
N HIS A 66 9.29 2.97 -3.77
CA HIS A 66 7.98 3.10 -3.15
C HIS A 66 7.02 2.13 -3.84
N PHE A 67 5.85 1.96 -3.26
CA PHE A 67 4.76 1.27 -3.92
C PHE A 67 3.49 2.09 -3.81
N GLY A 68 2.60 1.88 -4.76
CA GLY A 68 1.32 2.58 -4.81
C GLY A 68 0.18 1.69 -4.36
N LEU A 69 -0.72 2.26 -3.57
CA LEU A 69 -1.99 1.63 -3.23
C LEU A 69 -3.12 2.46 -3.80
N MET A 70 -4.12 1.80 -4.35
CA MET A 70 -5.31 2.45 -4.88
C MET A 70 -6.45 2.31 -3.90
N VAL A 71 -7.09 3.43 -3.55
CA VAL A 71 -8.34 3.45 -2.80
C VAL A 71 -9.50 3.83 -3.73
N ARG A 72 -10.71 3.51 -3.32
CA ARG A 72 -11.87 3.63 -4.20
C ARG A 72 -12.19 5.06 -4.59
N ASP A 73 -12.11 5.99 -3.65
CA ASP A 73 -12.57 7.36 -3.83
C ASP A 73 -11.86 8.34 -2.90
N GLU A 74 -12.11 9.62 -3.12
CA GLU A 74 -11.53 10.71 -2.32
C GLU A 74 -11.89 10.61 -0.82
N LYS A 75 -13.06 10.10 -0.50
CA LYS A 75 -13.48 9.91 0.89
C LYS A 75 -12.54 8.93 1.60
N GLN A 76 -12.24 7.79 0.97
CA GLN A 76 -11.28 6.83 1.52
C GLN A 76 -9.86 7.41 1.58
N LEU A 77 -9.47 8.18 0.56
CA LEU A 77 -8.17 8.85 0.56
C LEU A 77 -8.02 9.79 1.77
N ASN A 78 -9.07 10.58 2.06
CA ASN A 78 -9.10 11.48 3.21
C ASN A 78 -9.08 10.74 4.54
N GLU A 79 -9.70 9.56 4.63
CA GLU A 79 -9.62 8.71 5.83
C GLU A 79 -8.18 8.22 6.07
N VAL A 80 -7.48 7.83 5.02
CA VAL A 80 -6.06 7.44 5.12
C VAL A 80 -5.22 8.62 5.61
N ARG A 81 -5.38 9.80 4.98
CA ARG A 81 -4.68 11.04 5.41
C ARG A 81 -4.89 11.33 6.89
N LYS A 82 -6.13 11.26 7.33
CA LYS A 82 -6.50 11.55 8.71
C LYS A 82 -5.83 10.58 9.68
N LYS A 83 -5.93 9.28 9.44
CA LYS A 83 -5.31 8.28 10.31
C LYS A 83 -3.80 8.40 10.35
N VAL A 84 -3.18 8.57 9.21
CA VAL A 84 -1.73 8.72 9.09
C VAL A 84 -1.23 9.92 9.89
N LYS A 85 -1.88 11.07 9.77
CA LYS A 85 -1.50 12.30 10.45
C LYS A 85 -1.90 12.32 11.93
N GLU A 86 -3.16 12.07 12.23
CA GLU A 86 -3.71 12.26 13.57
C GLU A 86 -3.43 11.11 14.51
N LYS A 87 -3.53 9.89 14.02
CA LYS A 87 -3.34 8.70 14.86
C LYS A 87 -1.88 8.26 14.96
N TYR A 88 -1.14 8.35 13.85
CA TYR A 88 0.24 7.86 13.79
C TYR A 88 1.28 8.97 13.75
N GLY A 89 0.88 10.24 13.65
CA GLY A 89 1.79 11.37 13.65
C GLY A 89 2.76 11.39 12.47
N LEU A 90 2.41 10.74 11.36
CA LEU A 90 3.25 10.66 10.19
C LEU A 90 3.03 11.86 9.26
N LYS A 91 4.09 12.22 8.54
CA LYS A 91 4.07 13.37 7.64
C LYS A 91 3.70 12.95 6.23
N LEU A 92 2.83 13.73 5.57
CA LEU A 92 2.55 13.59 4.14
C LEU A 92 3.67 14.28 3.33
N GLU A 93 4.14 13.64 2.27
CA GLU A 93 5.27 14.08 1.44
C GLU A 93 4.97 13.91 -0.06
N PRO A 94 4.55 14.95 -0.79
CA PRO A 94 4.26 16.33 -0.38
C PRO A 94 2.94 16.50 0.35
N PRO A 95 2.73 17.63 1.04
CA PRO A 95 1.55 17.82 1.89
C PRO A 95 0.19 17.77 1.19
N PHE A 96 0.15 18.06 -0.10
CA PHE A 96 -1.09 18.09 -0.89
C PHE A 96 -1.49 16.72 -1.47
N ARG A 97 -0.64 15.70 -1.28
CA ARG A 97 -0.89 14.33 -1.75
C ARG A 97 -1.10 13.40 -0.55
N CYS A 98 -1.27 12.14 -0.84
CA CYS A 98 -1.33 11.10 0.20
C CYS A 98 -0.14 10.16 0.07
N ASP A 99 1.06 10.72 0.01
CA ASP A 99 2.31 10.00 0.02
C ASP A 99 2.91 10.11 1.41
N PHE A 100 3.34 9.01 1.98
CA PHE A 100 3.94 9.00 3.31
C PHE A 100 4.87 7.81 3.49
N ARG A 101 5.62 7.82 4.57
CA ARG A 101 6.40 6.66 5.01
C ARG A 101 5.70 6.02 6.19
N ASP A 102 5.60 4.70 6.17
CA ASP A 102 5.11 3.98 7.35
C ASP A 102 6.09 4.17 8.53
N PRO A 103 5.76 3.73 9.74
CA PRO A 103 6.65 3.92 10.90
C PRO A 103 8.07 3.35 10.73
N TRP A 104 8.27 2.49 9.76
CA TRP A 104 9.57 1.85 9.48
C TRP A 104 10.30 2.45 8.28
N GLY A 105 9.72 3.45 7.64
CA GLY A 105 10.34 4.14 6.50
C GLY A 105 10.01 3.56 5.13
N ASN A 106 9.08 2.61 5.04
CA ASN A 106 8.57 2.13 3.76
C ASN A 106 7.72 3.24 3.12
N ARG A 107 8.06 3.63 1.91
CA ARG A 107 7.41 4.74 1.22
C ARG A 107 6.19 4.25 0.46
N ILE A 108 5.06 4.88 0.73
CA ILE A 108 3.75 4.53 0.16
C ILE A 108 3.15 5.73 -0.54
N GLN A 109 2.67 5.53 -1.75
CA GLN A 109 1.87 6.49 -2.49
C GLN A 109 0.45 5.98 -2.57
N VAL A 110 -0.52 6.75 -2.05
CA VAL A 110 -1.93 6.36 -2.12
C VAL A 110 -2.63 7.22 -3.16
N VAL A 111 -3.35 6.57 -4.05
CA VAL A 111 -4.06 7.24 -5.15
C VAL A 111 -5.54 6.89 -5.12
N ASP A 112 -6.36 7.86 -5.51
CA ASP A 112 -7.79 7.65 -5.74
C ASP A 112 -7.99 7.12 -7.15
N LEU A 113 -8.76 6.05 -7.28
CA LEU A 113 -9.09 5.44 -8.58
C LEU A 113 -9.78 6.39 -9.56
N HIS A 114 -10.45 7.41 -9.06
CA HIS A 114 -11.16 8.39 -9.89
C HIS A 114 -10.30 9.59 -10.28
N ASP A 115 -9.12 9.73 -9.70
CA ASP A 115 -8.20 10.81 -10.03
C ASP A 115 -7.25 10.38 -11.15
N GLU A 116 -7.71 10.51 -12.37
CA GLU A 116 -6.93 10.14 -13.57
C GLU A 116 -5.61 10.90 -13.68
N SER A 117 -5.47 12.04 -13.02
CA SER A 117 -4.20 12.77 -12.99
C SER A 117 -3.11 12.03 -12.22
N LEU A 118 -3.48 11.12 -11.34
CA LEU A 118 -2.57 10.31 -10.53
C LEU A 118 -2.44 8.86 -11.03
N ILE A 119 -3.32 8.44 -11.91
CA ILE A 119 -3.28 7.08 -12.50
C ILE A 119 -2.69 7.19 -13.90
N TRP A 120 -1.40 7.41 -13.97
CA TRP A 120 -0.72 7.73 -15.23
C TRP A 120 -0.67 6.61 -16.25
N LEU A 121 -0.71 5.35 -15.80
CA LEU A 121 -0.46 4.19 -16.65
C LEU A 121 -1.67 3.28 -16.81
N LEU A 122 -2.64 3.36 -15.91
CA LEU A 122 -3.84 2.55 -15.95
C LEU A 122 -5.07 3.44 -15.71
N PRO A 123 -5.54 4.13 -16.74
CA PRO A 123 -6.78 4.91 -16.62
C PRO A 123 -7.92 4.02 -16.11
N TYR A 124 -8.78 4.57 -15.27
CA TYR A 124 -9.90 3.86 -14.67
C TYR A 124 -10.77 3.12 -15.71
N ALA A 125 -11.02 3.76 -16.85
CA ALA A 125 -11.76 3.15 -17.94
C ALA A 125 -11.10 1.88 -18.50
N GLU A 126 -9.77 1.87 -18.60
CA GLU A 126 -9.01 0.69 -19.05
C GLU A 126 -9.11 -0.46 -18.04
N VAL A 127 -9.01 -0.12 -16.76
CA VAL A 127 -9.13 -1.10 -15.66
C VAL A 127 -10.52 -1.71 -15.67
N GLN A 128 -11.57 -0.92 -15.85
CA GLN A 128 -12.94 -1.42 -15.94
C GLN A 128 -13.18 -2.29 -17.20
N LYS A 129 -12.62 -1.93 -18.35
CA LYS A 129 -12.69 -2.75 -19.54
C LYS A 129 -12.07 -4.13 -19.34
N ALA A 130 -11.03 -4.22 -18.54
CA ALA A 130 -10.40 -5.48 -18.17
C ALA A 130 -11.23 -6.32 -17.20
N GLY A 131 -12.41 -5.84 -16.78
CA GLY A 131 -13.31 -6.55 -15.88
C GLY A 131 -12.94 -6.50 -14.41
N ILE A 132 -12.03 -5.64 -14.03
CA ILE A 132 -11.64 -5.45 -12.63
C ILE A 132 -12.70 -4.59 -11.94
N LYS A 133 -13.34 -5.16 -10.93
CA LYS A 133 -14.36 -4.48 -10.13
C LYS A 133 -13.76 -3.99 -8.81
N PHE A 134 -14.17 -2.82 -8.41
CA PHE A 134 -13.73 -2.19 -7.16
C PHE A 134 -14.92 -1.97 -6.23
#